data_c8a538c84cdac2c445fd1c3096fdc7b4
#
_entry.id   c8a538c84cdac2c445fd1c3096fdc7b4
#
_cell.length_a   1.000
_cell.length_b   1.000
_cell.length_c   1.000
_cell.angle_alpha   90.00
_cell.angle_beta   90.00
_cell.angle_gamma   90.00
#
_symmetry.space_group_name_H-M   'P 1'
#
loop_
_entity.id
_entity.type
_entity.pdbx_description
1 polymer ?
#
loop_
_entity_poly.entity_id
_entity_poly.type
_entity_poly.pdbx_seq_one_letter_code
_entity_poly.pdbx_strand_id
1 'polypeptide(L)'
;IYVPLPDFAARKRLLEMLLSKLPVASHVDIDRLAEMLEGYSGSDIRDVVNDAYMRVVREYFERGSRDLRPLAMEDFEEVLRNRRPSVDYKMLKMYEEWTSRFKAV
;
A
#
# COMPACT_ATOMS: atom_id res chain seq x y z
N ILE A 1 -8.35 -17.03 12.05
CA ILE A 1 -7.88 -17.60 10.78
C ILE A 1 -6.63 -16.86 10.34
N TYR A 2 -5.58 -17.61 10.12
CA TYR A 2 -4.32 -17.03 9.67
C TYR A 2 -4.36 -16.77 8.16
N VAL A 3 -4.11 -15.52 7.79
CA VAL A 3 -4.01 -15.12 6.38
C VAL A 3 -2.60 -14.56 6.18
N PRO A 4 -1.78 -15.20 5.36
CA PRO A 4 -0.42 -14.70 5.14
C PRO A 4 -0.44 -13.34 4.42
N LEU A 5 0.46 -12.45 4.85
CA LEU A 5 0.63 -11.17 4.19
C LEU A 5 1.40 -11.35 2.89
N PRO A 6 1.17 -10.49 1.90
CA PRO A 6 1.92 -10.58 0.64
C PRO A 6 3.40 -10.28 0.87
N ASP A 7 4.25 -11.04 0.20
CA ASP A 7 5.69 -10.78 0.20
C ASP A 7 6.02 -9.61 -0.74
N PHE A 8 7.30 -9.28 -0.85
CA PHE A 8 7.73 -8.15 -1.68
C PHE A 8 7.28 -8.31 -3.14
N ALA A 9 7.47 -9.50 -3.71
CA ALA A 9 7.11 -9.75 -5.10
C ALA A 9 5.60 -9.60 -5.32
N ALA A 10 4.81 -10.09 -4.38
CA ALA A 10 3.35 -9.98 -4.46
C ALA A 10 2.90 -8.53 -4.31
N ARG A 11 3.52 -7.77 -3.39
CA ARG A 11 3.22 -6.36 -3.22
C ARG A 11 3.55 -5.56 -4.48
N LYS A 12 4.69 -5.84 -5.07
CA LYS A 12 5.12 -5.18 -6.31
C LYS A 12 4.13 -5.44 -7.44
N ARG A 13 3.73 -6.69 -7.63
CA ARG A 13 2.76 -7.05 -8.69
C ARG A 13 1.42 -6.38 -8.46
N LEU A 14 0.97 -6.34 -7.21
CA LEU A 14 -0.29 -5.68 -6.88
C LEU A 14 -0.23 -4.19 -7.19
N LEU A 15 0.88 -3.54 -6.82
CA LEU A 15 1.08 -2.12 -7.12
C LEU A 15 1.10 -1.86 -8.63
N GLU A 16 1.82 -2.70 -9.38
CA GLU A 16 1.86 -2.57 -10.84
C GLU A 16 0.47 -2.66 -11.44
N MET A 17 -0.33 -3.62 -10.96
CA MET A 17 -1.69 -3.80 -11.44
C MET A 17 -2.58 -2.60 -11.10
N LEU A 18 -2.52 -2.14 -9.86
CA LEU A 18 -3.35 -1.02 -9.41
C LEU A 18 -2.96 0.29 -10.09
N LEU A 19 -1.66 0.52 -10.26
CA LEU A 19 -1.16 1.76 -10.85
C LEU A 19 -1.26 1.78 -12.37
N SER A 20 -1.41 0.62 -13.02
CA SER A 20 -1.52 0.55 -14.47
C SER A 20 -2.74 1.28 -15.02
N LYS A 21 -3.75 1.48 -14.20
CA LYS A 21 -5.01 2.13 -14.59
C LYS A 21 -5.06 3.61 -14.21
N LEU A 22 -4.01 4.13 -13.61
CA LEU A 22 -3.96 5.50 -13.11
C LEU A 22 -2.81 6.28 -13.76
N PRO A 23 -2.96 7.61 -13.88
CA PRO A 23 -1.83 8.43 -14.32
C PRO A 23 -0.80 8.50 -13.19
N VAL A 24 0.39 8.01 -13.47
CA VAL A 24 1.47 7.94 -12.48
C VAL A 24 2.71 8.64 -13.04
N ALA A 25 3.33 9.48 -12.22
CA ALA A 25 4.53 10.19 -12.62
C ALA A 25 5.69 9.21 -12.80
N SER A 26 6.59 9.51 -13.73
CA SER A 26 7.71 8.64 -14.08
C SER A 26 8.69 8.42 -12.95
N HIS A 27 8.74 9.34 -11.98
CA HIS A 27 9.66 9.24 -10.85
C HIS A 27 9.16 8.32 -9.73
N VAL A 28 7.92 7.81 -9.82
CA VAL A 28 7.39 6.91 -8.81
C VAL A 28 8.11 5.57 -8.88
N ASP A 29 8.74 5.21 -7.76
CA ASP A 29 9.53 4.00 -7.64
C ASP A 29 8.69 2.91 -7.01
N ILE A 30 8.23 1.96 -7.83
CA ILE A 30 7.36 0.87 -7.38
C ILE A 30 8.09 -0.04 -6.40
N ASP A 31 9.37 -0.28 -6.60
CA ASP A 31 10.15 -1.12 -5.69
C ASP A 31 10.21 -0.50 -4.30
N ARG A 32 10.44 0.81 -4.24
CA ARG A 32 10.45 1.53 -2.97
C ARG A 32 9.07 1.50 -2.30
N LEU A 33 8.01 1.70 -3.07
CA LEU A 33 6.65 1.60 -2.55
C LEU A 33 6.38 0.22 -1.98
N ALA A 34 6.81 -0.83 -2.68
CA ALA A 34 6.62 -2.20 -2.20
C ALA A 34 7.35 -2.44 -0.88
N GLU A 35 8.54 -1.85 -0.72
CA GLU A 35 9.28 -1.91 0.55
C GLU A 35 8.55 -1.17 1.66
N MET A 36 8.04 0.02 1.37
CA MET A 36 7.32 0.84 2.35
C MET A 36 6.02 0.19 2.82
N LEU A 37 5.47 -0.70 2.02
CA LEU A 37 4.21 -1.38 2.32
C LEU A 37 4.41 -2.74 3.00
N GLU A 38 5.61 -3.02 3.48
CA GLU A 38 5.84 -4.23 4.26
C GLU A 38 4.91 -4.28 5.45
N GLY A 39 4.27 -5.42 5.66
CA GLY A 39 3.31 -5.61 6.73
C GLY A 39 1.88 -5.22 6.38
N TYR A 40 1.65 -4.65 5.21
CA TYR A 40 0.32 -4.29 4.76
C TYR A 40 -0.34 -5.45 4.02
N SER A 41 -1.65 -5.62 4.25
CA SER A 41 -2.42 -6.62 3.50
C SER A 41 -2.71 -6.13 2.09
N GLY A 42 -3.21 -7.03 1.22
CA GLY A 42 -3.60 -6.65 -0.12
C GLY A 42 -4.68 -5.58 -0.15
N SER A 43 -5.68 -5.68 0.74
CA SER A 43 -6.74 -4.67 0.82
C SER A 43 -6.22 -3.34 1.34
N ASP A 44 -5.26 -3.36 2.27
CA ASP A 44 -4.62 -2.14 2.76
C ASP A 44 -3.86 -1.43 1.65
N ILE A 45 -3.14 -2.19 0.82
CA ILE A 45 -2.38 -1.63 -0.30
C ILE A 45 -3.33 -0.97 -1.30
N ARG A 46 -4.46 -1.61 -1.58
CA ARG A 46 -5.49 -1.04 -2.45
C ARG A 46 -6.01 0.26 -1.88
N ASP A 47 -6.27 0.30 -0.58
CA ASP A 47 -6.75 1.51 0.09
C ASP A 47 -5.73 2.63 0.05
N VAL A 48 -4.43 2.30 0.23
CA VAL A 48 -3.35 3.29 0.15
C VAL A 48 -3.30 3.92 -1.24
N VAL A 49 -3.37 3.10 -2.30
CA VAL A 49 -3.37 3.61 -3.67
C VAL A 49 -4.59 4.49 -3.92
N ASN A 50 -5.75 4.05 -3.45
CA ASN A 50 -6.98 4.82 -3.60
C ASN A 50 -6.89 6.16 -2.86
N ASP A 51 -6.39 6.16 -1.64
CA ASP A 51 -6.24 7.38 -0.84
C ASP A 51 -5.25 8.36 -1.49
N ALA A 52 -4.16 7.83 -2.05
CA ALA A 52 -3.18 8.65 -2.76
C ALA A 52 -3.80 9.30 -3.99
N TYR A 53 -4.59 8.55 -4.75
CA TYR A 53 -5.28 9.08 -5.92
C TYR A 53 -6.31 10.13 -5.51
N MET A 54 -7.04 9.90 -4.43
CA MET A 54 -8.03 10.86 -3.94
C MET A 54 -7.40 12.17 -3.49
N ARG A 55 -6.15 12.16 -3.04
CA ARG A 55 -5.42 13.41 -2.76
C ARG A 55 -5.28 14.25 -4.04
N VAL A 56 -4.95 13.60 -5.14
CA VAL A 56 -4.80 14.27 -6.44
C VAL A 56 -6.14 14.83 -6.90
N VAL A 57 -7.20 14.05 -6.78
CA VAL A 57 -8.55 14.46 -7.17
C VAL A 57 -9.02 15.64 -6.32
N ARG A 58 -8.79 15.59 -5.01
CA ARG A 58 -9.17 16.68 -4.10
C ARG A 58 -8.44 17.97 -4.45
N GLU A 59 -7.14 17.87 -4.70
CA GLU A 59 -6.34 19.03 -5.11
C GLU A 59 -6.86 19.63 -6.41
N TYR A 60 -7.24 18.80 -7.36
CA TYR A 60 -7.82 19.22 -8.61
C TYR A 60 -9.07 20.08 -8.39
N PHE A 61 -9.98 19.61 -7.53
CA PHE A 61 -11.22 20.35 -7.25
C PHE A 61 -10.98 21.61 -6.44
N GLU A 62 -10.07 21.58 -5.49
CA GLU A 62 -9.78 22.74 -4.64
C GLU A 62 -9.09 23.87 -5.39
N ARG A 63 -8.17 23.52 -6.29
CA ARG A 63 -7.41 24.52 -7.06
C ARG A 63 -8.07 24.92 -8.37
N GLY A 64 -9.09 24.19 -8.78
CA GLY A 64 -9.76 24.46 -10.06
C GLY A 64 -8.85 24.27 -11.27
N SER A 65 -7.91 23.35 -11.19
CA SER A 65 -6.99 23.04 -12.29
C SER A 65 -7.75 22.45 -13.47
N ARG A 66 -7.19 22.60 -14.68
CA ARG A 66 -7.80 22.04 -15.88
C ARG A 66 -7.59 20.53 -16.00
N ASP A 67 -6.44 20.06 -15.54
CA ASP A 67 -6.04 18.67 -15.68
C ASP A 67 -5.63 18.10 -14.34
N LEU A 68 -5.93 16.80 -14.13
CA LEU A 68 -5.43 16.06 -13.00
C LEU A 68 -3.92 15.82 -13.19
N ARG A 69 -3.14 16.19 -12.20
CA ARG A 69 -1.73 15.85 -12.24
C ARG A 69 -1.55 14.35 -11.99
N PRO A 70 -0.45 13.75 -12.46
CA PRO A 70 -0.20 12.35 -12.16
C PRO A 70 0.14 12.13 -10.68
N LEU A 71 -0.09 10.90 -10.22
CA LEU A 71 0.31 10.47 -8.88
C LEU A 71 1.82 10.64 -8.72
N ALA A 72 2.22 11.25 -7.62
CA ALA A 72 3.63 11.45 -7.28
C ALA A 72 4.00 10.64 -6.04
N MET A 73 5.29 10.44 -5.83
CA MET A 73 5.76 9.69 -4.67
C MET A 73 5.30 10.34 -3.36
N GLU A 74 5.24 11.66 -3.32
CA GLU A 74 4.79 12.43 -2.15
C GLU A 74 3.37 12.08 -1.72
N ASP A 75 2.51 11.71 -2.67
CA ASP A 75 1.13 11.34 -2.36
C ASP A 75 1.09 10.07 -1.52
N PHE A 76 1.91 9.09 -1.88
CA PHE A 76 2.01 7.84 -1.13
C PHE A 76 2.66 8.06 0.23
N GLU A 77 3.71 8.86 0.27
CA GLU A 77 4.41 9.15 1.53
C GLU A 77 3.46 9.82 2.52
N GLU A 78 2.66 10.76 2.08
CA GLU A 78 1.70 11.45 2.94
C GLU A 78 0.62 10.51 3.46
N VAL A 79 0.09 9.66 2.60
CA VAL A 79 -0.92 8.67 3.00
C VAL A 79 -0.33 7.72 4.05
N LEU A 80 0.88 7.23 3.82
CA LEU A 80 1.53 6.27 4.72
C LEU A 80 1.92 6.90 6.05
N ARG A 81 2.17 8.20 6.07
CA ARG A 81 2.48 8.93 7.31
C ARG A 81 1.32 8.89 8.28
N ASN A 82 0.09 8.88 7.76
CA ASN A 82 -1.13 8.94 8.56
C ASN A 82 -1.89 7.62 8.64
N ARG A 83 -1.33 6.56 8.08
CA ARG A 83 -2.01 5.27 8.02
C ARG A 83 -1.12 4.17 8.59
N ARG A 84 -1.75 3.23 9.28
CA ARG A 84 -1.07 2.04 9.80
C ARG A 84 -1.68 0.79 9.18
N PRO A 85 -0.92 -0.32 9.11
CA PRO A 85 -1.48 -1.57 8.62
C PRO A 85 -2.70 -1.99 9.46
N SER A 86 -3.71 -2.58 8.81
CA SER A 86 -4.88 -3.09 9.51
C SER A 86 -4.55 -4.32 10.34
N VAL A 87 -3.47 -5.02 9.99
CA VAL A 87 -2.99 -6.21 10.71
C VAL A 87 -1.70 -5.84 11.43
N ASP A 88 -1.68 -6.01 12.76
CA ASP A 88 -0.49 -5.76 13.55
C ASP A 88 0.55 -6.85 13.24
N TYR A 89 1.67 -6.44 12.65
CA TYR A 89 2.74 -7.36 12.28
C TYR A 89 3.28 -8.14 13.47
N LYS A 90 3.38 -7.49 14.64
CA LYS A 90 3.84 -8.17 15.85
C LYS A 90 2.89 -9.27 16.29
N MET A 91 1.60 -8.98 16.27
CA MET A 91 0.58 -9.96 16.62
C MET A 91 0.55 -11.12 15.63
N LEU A 92 0.69 -10.80 14.33
CA LEU A 92 0.74 -11.83 13.30
C LEU A 92 1.95 -12.73 13.49
N LYS A 93 3.10 -12.16 13.81
CA LYS A 93 4.32 -12.91 14.07
C LYS A 93 4.18 -13.79 15.31
N MET A 94 3.60 -13.28 16.37
CA MET A 94 3.31 -14.03 17.58
C MET A 94 2.36 -15.20 17.29
N TYR A 95 1.35 -14.95 16.47
CA TYR A 95 0.40 -15.99 16.06
C TYR A 95 1.11 -17.09 15.26
N GLU A 96 2.00 -16.71 14.36
CA GLU A 96 2.80 -17.67 13.58
C GLU A 96 3.67 -18.53 14.48
N GLU A 97 4.34 -17.93 15.44
CA GLU A 97 5.17 -18.64 16.42
C GLU A 97 4.33 -19.60 17.26
N TRP A 98 3.18 -19.13 17.74
CA TRP A 98 2.26 -19.94 18.52
C TRP A 98 1.76 -21.14 17.71
N THR A 99 1.31 -20.88 16.48
CA THR A 99 0.79 -21.93 15.59
C THR A 99 1.86 -22.96 15.26
N SER A 100 3.07 -22.50 14.97
CA SER A 100 4.21 -23.35 14.67
C SER A 100 4.55 -24.26 15.85
N ARG A 101 4.54 -23.71 17.07
CA ARG A 101 4.84 -24.45 18.30
C ARG A 101 3.84 -25.57 18.53
N PHE A 102 2.55 -25.31 18.32
CA PHE A 102 1.50 -26.28 18.57
C PHE A 102 1.29 -27.26 17.42
N LYS A 103 1.66 -26.89 16.20
CA LYS A 103 1.62 -27.80 15.05
C LYS A 103 2.71 -28.86 15.09
N ALA A 104 3.79 -28.58 15.77
CA ALA A 104 4.93 -29.50 15.87
C ALA A 104 4.68 -30.69 16.79
N VAL A 105 3.54 -30.72 17.46
CA VAL A 105 3.20 -31.78 18.43
C VAL A 105 2.43 -32.94 17.79
#